data_51c7eacfa7e8a25110e900a22bf39cc7
#
_entry.id   51c7eacfa7e8a25110e900a22bf39cc7
#
_cell.length_a   1.000
_cell.length_b   1.000
_cell.length_c   1.000
_cell.angle_alpha   90.00
_cell.angle_beta   90.00
_cell.angle_gamma   90.00
#
_symmetry.space_group_name_H-M   'P 1'
#
loop_
_entity.id
_entity.type
_entity.pdbx_description
1 polymer ?
#
loop_
_entity_poly.entity_id
_entity_poly.type
_entity_poly.pdbx_seq_one_letter_code
_entity_poly.pdbx_strand_id
1 'polypeptide(L)'
;MARLISDKFKEWEAECEERFNQLKANEEELNRIFIEIYGLQDELTPEVEDEDVTVRKADLEREIKSLISYAVGCMFGRYSLDVEGLAYAGGEWDASKYTTFIPDDDNVIPITDDEYFEDDIVGRFINWLKVVYGEETLDENLQFIANALGGRGTAKEVIRKYFVNDFYKDHCKIYQKRPIYWLFDSGKKNGFKALIYMHRYASDTIARIRTDYVHEQQARYRTLLATHEQRLDAASTKERVAINKEIAMYKDKESELHTYEEKIHHLADQMISIDLDDGVKNNYAIFGDVLAKI
;
A
#
# COMPACT_ATOMS: atom_id res chain seq x y z
N MET A 1 9.51 -19.53 17.91
CA MET A 1 10.77 -18.90 17.47
C MET A 1 10.43 -17.60 16.81
N ALA A 2 11.05 -16.51 17.25
CA ALA A 2 10.97 -15.21 16.60
C ALA A 2 11.40 -15.35 15.13
N ARG A 3 10.70 -14.68 14.22
CA ARG A 3 10.97 -14.80 12.79
C ARG A 3 11.44 -13.44 12.24
N LEU A 4 12.67 -13.39 11.74
CA LEU A 4 13.18 -12.20 11.06
C LEU A 4 12.84 -12.23 9.58
N ILE A 5 12.33 -11.09 9.07
CA ILE A 5 12.10 -10.91 7.62
C ILE A 5 13.43 -11.00 6.86
N SER A 6 14.52 -10.50 7.44
CA SER A 6 15.86 -10.59 6.86
C SER A 6 16.33 -12.04 6.64
N ASP A 7 15.98 -12.97 7.53
CA ASP A 7 16.33 -14.38 7.36
C ASP A 7 15.48 -15.02 6.26
N LYS A 8 14.18 -14.70 6.23
CA LYS A 8 13.29 -15.15 5.15
C LYS A 8 13.69 -14.60 3.78
N PHE A 9 14.18 -13.39 3.72
CA PHE A 9 14.71 -12.83 2.47
C PHE A 9 15.96 -13.58 2.02
N LYS A 10 16.90 -13.90 2.91
CA LYS A 10 18.10 -14.69 2.56
C LYS A 10 17.77 -16.09 2.04
N GLU A 11 16.80 -16.77 2.69
CA GLU A 11 16.31 -18.06 2.20
C GLU A 11 15.74 -17.94 0.77
N TRP A 12 14.94 -16.94 0.53
CA TRP A 12 14.34 -16.66 -0.78
C TRP A 12 15.38 -16.23 -1.83
N GLU A 13 16.35 -15.40 -1.46
CA GLU A 13 17.45 -14.98 -2.32
C GLU A 13 18.26 -16.20 -2.81
N ALA A 14 18.59 -17.12 -1.89
CA ALA A 14 19.30 -18.35 -2.23
C ALA A 14 18.48 -19.24 -3.19
N GLU A 15 17.17 -19.38 -2.94
CA GLU A 15 16.28 -20.15 -3.81
C GLU A 15 16.14 -19.52 -5.22
N CYS A 16 16.03 -18.19 -5.30
CA CYS A 16 16.00 -17.47 -6.57
C CYS A 16 17.30 -17.64 -7.37
N GLU A 17 18.46 -17.56 -6.69
CA GLU A 17 19.76 -17.74 -7.31
C GLU A 17 19.93 -19.16 -7.87
N GLU A 18 19.52 -20.18 -7.09
CA GLU A 18 19.54 -21.58 -7.55
C GLU A 18 18.69 -21.78 -8.80
N ARG A 19 17.44 -21.28 -8.77
CA ARG A 19 16.52 -21.39 -9.93
C ARG A 19 17.04 -20.65 -11.16
N PHE A 20 17.63 -19.48 -10.96
CA PHE A 20 18.23 -18.70 -12.03
C PHE A 20 19.38 -19.46 -12.69
N ASN A 21 20.33 -19.95 -11.89
CA ASN A 21 21.49 -20.68 -12.37
C ASN A 21 21.10 -21.99 -13.07
N GLN A 22 20.08 -22.70 -12.52
CA GLN A 22 19.58 -23.92 -13.14
C GLN A 22 18.94 -23.66 -14.51
N LEU A 23 18.13 -22.58 -14.64
CA LEU A 23 17.52 -22.25 -15.93
C LEU A 23 18.59 -21.85 -16.96
N LYS A 24 19.51 -20.98 -16.56
CA LYS A 24 20.65 -20.57 -17.42
C LYS A 24 21.43 -21.77 -17.94
N ALA A 25 21.80 -22.69 -17.05
CA ALA A 25 22.51 -23.91 -17.44
C ALA A 25 21.71 -24.79 -18.39
N ASN A 26 20.39 -24.91 -18.19
CA ASN A 26 19.53 -25.68 -19.09
C ASN A 26 19.43 -25.03 -20.48
N GLU A 27 19.33 -23.71 -20.55
CA GLU A 27 19.29 -22.97 -21.82
C GLU A 27 20.62 -23.07 -22.57
N GLU A 28 21.76 -22.93 -21.89
CA GLU A 28 23.10 -23.10 -22.46
C GLU A 28 23.32 -24.54 -22.99
N GLU A 29 22.83 -25.53 -22.26
CA GLU A 29 22.90 -26.94 -22.72
C GLU A 29 22.06 -27.18 -23.97
N LEU A 30 20.84 -26.63 -24.01
CA LEU A 30 19.98 -26.70 -25.21
C LEU A 30 20.62 -26.00 -26.39
N ASN A 31 21.23 -24.84 -26.20
CA ASN A 31 21.96 -24.12 -27.24
C ASN A 31 23.13 -24.96 -27.78
N ARG A 32 23.91 -25.59 -26.89
CA ARG A 32 25.02 -26.48 -27.29
C ARG A 32 24.55 -27.63 -28.16
N ILE A 33 23.47 -28.32 -27.75
CA ILE A 33 22.88 -29.43 -28.51
C ILE A 33 22.44 -28.97 -29.90
N PHE A 34 21.74 -27.84 -30.02
CA PHE A 34 21.28 -27.34 -31.31
C PHE A 34 22.43 -26.85 -32.19
N ILE A 35 23.42 -26.15 -31.63
CA ILE A 35 24.63 -25.72 -32.35
C ILE A 35 25.36 -26.94 -32.95
N GLU A 36 25.48 -28.05 -32.20
CA GLU A 36 26.10 -29.29 -32.69
C GLU A 36 25.27 -29.93 -33.79
N ILE A 37 23.95 -30.05 -33.61
CA ILE A 37 23.05 -30.68 -34.60
C ILE A 37 23.10 -29.95 -35.96
N TYR A 38 23.13 -28.61 -35.90
CA TYR A 38 23.13 -27.77 -37.12
C TYR A 38 24.52 -27.44 -37.65
N GLY A 39 25.61 -27.84 -36.98
CA GLY A 39 26.99 -27.59 -37.39
C GLY A 39 27.38 -26.12 -37.35
N LEU A 40 26.90 -25.36 -36.37
CA LEU A 40 27.06 -23.92 -36.25
C LEU A 40 28.13 -23.50 -35.23
N GLN A 41 29.05 -24.39 -34.84
CA GLN A 41 30.05 -24.16 -33.80
C GLN A 41 31.01 -23.01 -34.11
N ASP A 42 31.21 -22.71 -35.39
CA ASP A 42 32.06 -21.61 -35.82
C ASP A 42 31.33 -20.25 -35.88
N GLU A 43 30.03 -20.25 -35.76
CA GLU A 43 29.16 -19.05 -35.90
C GLU A 43 28.49 -18.64 -34.63
N LEU A 44 28.15 -19.58 -33.73
CA LEU A 44 27.34 -19.35 -32.52
C LEU A 44 28.04 -19.93 -31.29
N THR A 45 27.77 -19.25 -30.13
CA THR A 45 28.19 -19.72 -28.81
C THR A 45 26.96 -20.14 -28.00
N PRO A 46 27.07 -21.10 -27.08
CA PRO A 46 25.94 -21.56 -26.29
C PRO A 46 25.62 -20.66 -25.10
N GLU A 47 26.49 -19.73 -24.73
CA GLU A 47 26.37 -18.87 -23.57
C GLU A 47 25.10 -18.01 -23.63
N VAL A 48 24.45 -17.86 -22.48
CA VAL A 48 23.23 -17.05 -22.27
C VAL A 48 23.60 -15.88 -21.34
N GLU A 49 23.33 -14.66 -21.75
CA GLU A 49 23.53 -13.49 -20.91
C GLU A 49 22.51 -13.47 -19.74
N ASP A 50 22.92 -12.95 -18.58
CA ASP A 50 22.07 -12.90 -17.41
C ASP A 50 20.75 -12.15 -17.65
N GLU A 51 20.74 -11.15 -18.52
CA GLU A 51 19.56 -10.35 -18.88
C GLU A 51 18.54 -11.11 -19.74
N ASP A 52 18.98 -12.18 -20.43
CA ASP A 52 18.12 -13.01 -21.28
C ASP A 52 17.44 -14.14 -20.48
N VAL A 53 17.93 -14.45 -19.27
CA VAL A 53 17.32 -15.46 -18.41
C VAL A 53 15.98 -14.95 -17.88
N THR A 54 14.89 -15.68 -18.16
CA THR A 54 13.52 -15.25 -17.87
C THR A 54 13.12 -15.32 -16.38
N VAL A 55 13.81 -16.14 -15.57
CA VAL A 55 13.65 -16.19 -14.11
C VAL A 55 14.48 -15.09 -13.48
N ARG A 56 13.87 -14.30 -12.61
CA ARG A 56 14.53 -13.14 -11.99
C ARG A 56 15.19 -13.54 -10.67
N LYS A 57 16.37 -12.97 -10.40
CA LYS A 57 16.99 -12.98 -9.08
C LYS A 57 16.13 -12.21 -8.08
N ALA A 58 16.28 -12.48 -6.79
CA ALA A 58 15.62 -11.71 -5.76
C ALA A 58 16.07 -10.24 -5.77
N ASP A 59 15.13 -9.35 -5.47
CA ASP A 59 15.38 -7.91 -5.32
C ASP A 59 14.71 -7.45 -4.01
N LEU A 60 15.51 -6.96 -3.07
CA LEU A 60 15.03 -6.68 -1.72
C LEU A 60 13.89 -5.66 -1.70
N GLU A 61 14.02 -4.57 -2.46
CA GLU A 61 12.98 -3.54 -2.49
C GLU A 61 11.67 -4.10 -3.07
N ARG A 62 11.76 -4.84 -4.15
CA ARG A 62 10.60 -5.49 -4.79
C ARG A 62 9.91 -6.48 -3.85
N GLU A 63 10.67 -7.33 -3.16
CA GLU A 63 10.11 -8.35 -2.27
C GLU A 63 9.46 -7.70 -1.03
N ILE A 64 10.06 -6.64 -0.47
CA ILE A 64 9.46 -5.89 0.63
C ILE A 64 8.17 -5.17 0.19
N LYS A 65 8.14 -4.57 -0.99
CA LYS A 65 6.91 -4.00 -1.54
C LYS A 65 5.82 -5.04 -1.75
N SER A 66 6.19 -6.25 -2.17
CA SER A 66 5.26 -7.39 -2.30
C SER A 66 4.72 -7.83 -0.95
N LEU A 67 5.57 -7.90 0.08
CA LEU A 67 5.17 -8.19 1.45
C LEU A 67 4.15 -7.16 1.98
N ILE A 68 4.41 -5.86 1.77
CA ILE A 68 3.49 -4.79 2.15
C ILE A 68 2.16 -4.92 1.40
N SER A 69 2.19 -5.21 0.10
CA SER A 69 0.99 -5.42 -0.70
C SER A 69 0.17 -6.62 -0.22
N TYR A 70 0.82 -7.71 0.20
CA TYR A 70 0.15 -8.86 0.80
C TYR A 70 -0.49 -8.51 2.15
N ALA A 71 0.22 -7.79 3.00
CA ALA A 71 -0.31 -7.32 4.28
C ALA A 71 -1.56 -6.44 4.08
N VAL A 72 -1.54 -5.51 3.12
CA VAL A 72 -2.72 -4.72 2.74
C VAL A 72 -3.86 -5.62 2.26
N GLY A 73 -3.55 -6.67 1.51
CA GLY A 73 -4.53 -7.69 1.13
C GLY A 73 -5.17 -8.38 2.33
N CYS A 74 -4.40 -8.70 3.37
CA CYS A 74 -4.92 -9.23 4.62
C CYS A 74 -5.78 -8.20 5.37
N MET A 75 -5.38 -6.93 5.38
CA MET A 75 -6.15 -5.86 6.03
C MET A 75 -7.55 -5.70 5.42
N PHE A 76 -7.70 -5.96 4.12
CA PHE A 76 -8.99 -5.89 3.42
C PHE A 76 -9.70 -7.25 3.28
N GLY A 77 -9.11 -8.33 3.75
CA GLY A 77 -9.66 -9.67 3.64
C GLY A 77 -9.56 -10.29 2.25
N ARG A 78 -8.78 -9.69 1.33
CA ARG A 78 -8.44 -10.35 0.06
C ARG A 78 -7.66 -11.64 0.30
N TYR A 79 -6.73 -11.60 1.26
CA TYR A 79 -6.00 -12.75 1.78
C TYR A 79 -6.31 -12.97 3.25
N SER A 80 -6.05 -14.18 3.72
CA SER A 80 -6.16 -14.56 5.12
C SER A 80 -4.88 -15.28 5.56
N LEU A 81 -4.56 -15.19 6.84
CA LEU A 81 -3.49 -16.00 7.45
C LEU A 81 -3.95 -17.43 7.77
N ASP A 82 -5.26 -17.70 7.67
CA ASP A 82 -5.89 -18.96 8.09
C ASP A 82 -6.27 -19.85 6.89
N VAL A 83 -6.32 -19.30 5.67
CA VAL A 83 -6.65 -20.04 4.44
C VAL A 83 -5.65 -19.73 3.34
N GLU A 84 -5.28 -20.75 2.57
CA GLU A 84 -4.36 -20.63 1.45
C GLU A 84 -5.01 -19.94 0.24
N GLY A 85 -4.23 -19.11 -0.44
CA GLY A 85 -4.63 -18.44 -1.67
C GLY A 85 -5.54 -17.24 -1.44
N LEU A 86 -6.50 -17.07 -2.34
CA LEU A 86 -7.43 -15.94 -2.36
C LEU A 86 -8.63 -16.21 -1.43
N ALA A 87 -8.74 -15.44 -0.36
CA ALA A 87 -9.82 -15.61 0.62
C ALA A 87 -11.14 -14.98 0.15
N TYR A 88 -11.07 -13.77 -0.45
CA TYR A 88 -12.26 -13.05 -0.96
C TYR A 88 -11.93 -12.18 -2.18
N ALA A 89 -12.76 -12.28 -3.21
CA ALA A 89 -12.72 -11.44 -4.41
C ALA A 89 -14.12 -11.20 -5.00
N GLY A 90 -15.12 -11.03 -4.15
CA GLY A 90 -16.54 -10.89 -4.51
C GLY A 90 -17.36 -12.11 -4.10
N GLY A 91 -18.69 -12.00 -4.21
CA GLY A 91 -19.62 -13.01 -3.73
C GLY A 91 -19.94 -12.88 -2.24
N GLU A 92 -20.29 -14.01 -1.60
CA GLU A 92 -20.67 -14.02 -0.19
C GLU A 92 -19.44 -13.90 0.74
N TRP A 93 -19.52 -12.99 1.71
CA TRP A 93 -18.48 -12.79 2.72
C TRP A 93 -18.54 -13.87 3.80
N ASP A 94 -17.43 -14.57 3.98
CA ASP A 94 -17.30 -15.62 4.99
C ASP A 94 -16.29 -15.19 6.09
N ALA A 95 -16.80 -14.68 7.19
CA ALA A 95 -16.01 -14.23 8.33
C ALA A 95 -15.22 -15.36 9.01
N SER A 96 -15.62 -16.62 8.84
CA SER A 96 -14.93 -17.78 9.46
C SER A 96 -13.52 -18.02 8.89
N LYS A 97 -13.21 -17.42 7.74
CA LYS A 97 -11.88 -17.46 7.13
C LYS A 97 -10.84 -16.57 7.81
N TYR A 98 -11.24 -15.73 8.78
CA TYR A 98 -10.37 -14.70 9.37
C TYR A 98 -10.39 -14.80 10.90
N THR A 99 -9.50 -15.61 11.46
CA THR A 99 -9.38 -15.81 12.92
C THR A 99 -8.09 -15.25 13.49
N THR A 100 -6.98 -15.43 12.78
CA THR A 100 -5.65 -14.99 13.22
C THR A 100 -5.43 -13.49 13.03
N PHE A 101 -5.91 -12.94 11.94
CA PHE A 101 -5.89 -11.50 11.65
C PHE A 101 -7.23 -11.08 11.04
N ILE A 102 -7.94 -10.20 11.77
CA ILE A 102 -9.26 -9.76 11.36
C ILE A 102 -9.13 -8.60 10.37
N PRO A 103 -9.74 -8.70 9.17
CA PRO A 103 -9.79 -7.62 8.21
C PRO A 103 -10.50 -6.39 8.77
N ASP A 104 -10.29 -5.28 8.11
CA ASP A 104 -11.01 -4.05 8.41
C ASP A 104 -12.52 -4.24 8.25
N ASP A 105 -13.30 -3.69 9.19
CA ASP A 105 -14.73 -3.97 9.31
C ASP A 105 -15.53 -3.25 8.21
N ASP A 106 -15.28 -1.97 8.04
CA ASP A 106 -16.02 -1.11 7.12
C ASP A 106 -15.40 -0.97 5.72
N ASN A 107 -14.25 -1.61 5.49
CA ASN A 107 -13.52 -1.57 4.22
C ASN A 107 -12.90 -0.20 3.90
N VAL A 108 -12.64 0.64 4.89
CA VAL A 108 -12.02 1.97 4.71
C VAL A 108 -10.80 2.09 5.60
N ILE A 109 -9.60 2.14 5.01
CA ILE A 109 -8.35 2.28 5.77
C ILE A 109 -7.73 3.65 5.47
N PRO A 110 -7.72 4.57 6.44
CA PRO A 110 -7.15 5.91 6.26
C PRO A 110 -5.61 5.88 6.16
N ILE A 111 -5.09 6.82 5.35
CA ILE A 111 -3.66 7.06 5.16
C ILE A 111 -3.38 8.50 5.53
N THR A 112 -2.98 8.75 6.76
CA THR A 112 -2.69 10.10 7.26
C THR A 112 -1.20 10.34 7.43
N ASP A 113 -0.79 11.61 7.50
CA ASP A 113 0.63 11.98 7.70
C ASP A 113 1.16 11.56 9.08
N ASP A 114 0.27 11.32 10.04
CA ASP A 114 0.54 10.84 11.39
C ASP A 114 -0.52 9.83 11.83
N GLU A 115 -0.29 9.12 12.92
CA GLU A 115 -1.21 8.14 13.48
C GLU A 115 -2.32 8.86 14.26
N TYR A 116 -3.52 8.89 13.68
CA TYR A 116 -4.69 9.56 14.27
C TYR A 116 -5.89 8.61 14.36
N PHE A 117 -6.27 7.98 13.27
CA PHE A 117 -7.36 7.01 13.26
C PHE A 117 -6.90 5.68 13.87
N GLU A 118 -7.80 4.98 14.56
CA GLU A 118 -7.50 3.68 15.17
C GLU A 118 -7.14 2.61 14.14
N ASP A 119 -7.72 2.72 12.94
CA ASP A 119 -7.54 1.86 11.79
C ASP A 119 -6.52 2.41 10.76
N ASP A 120 -5.68 3.39 11.17
CA ASP A 120 -4.59 3.93 10.34
C ASP A 120 -3.76 2.80 9.72
N ILE A 121 -3.44 2.92 8.43
CA ILE A 121 -2.77 1.88 7.65
C ILE A 121 -1.44 1.43 8.25
N VAL A 122 -0.65 2.35 8.84
CA VAL A 122 0.63 2.01 9.46
C VAL A 122 0.41 1.28 10.78
N GLY A 123 -0.57 1.69 11.57
CA GLY A 123 -0.99 1.00 12.79
C GLY A 123 -1.42 -0.44 12.49
N ARG A 124 -2.26 -0.63 11.48
CA ARG A 124 -2.69 -1.95 11.03
C ARG A 124 -1.54 -2.79 10.48
N PHE A 125 -0.62 -2.18 9.74
CA PHE A 125 0.57 -2.88 9.24
C PHE A 125 1.48 -3.36 10.36
N ILE A 126 1.72 -2.54 11.37
CA ILE A 126 2.49 -2.90 12.56
C ILE A 126 1.82 -4.06 13.31
N ASN A 127 0.49 -4.01 13.47
CA ASN A 127 -0.26 -5.10 14.09
C ASN A 127 -0.14 -6.40 13.29
N TRP A 128 -0.25 -6.33 11.97
CA TRP A 128 -0.06 -7.47 11.09
C TRP A 128 1.35 -8.08 11.25
N LEU A 129 2.40 -7.24 11.31
CA LEU A 129 3.77 -7.71 11.55
C LEU A 129 3.92 -8.42 12.90
N LYS A 130 3.29 -7.90 13.95
CA LYS A 130 3.29 -8.54 15.27
C LYS A 130 2.65 -9.92 15.24
N VAL A 131 1.52 -10.05 14.56
CA VAL A 131 0.79 -11.31 14.42
C VAL A 131 1.61 -12.34 13.64
N VAL A 132 2.25 -11.93 12.54
CA VAL A 132 2.96 -12.87 11.64
C VAL A 132 4.36 -13.23 12.14
N TYR A 133 5.11 -12.26 12.68
CA TYR A 133 6.53 -12.41 12.98
C TYR A 133 6.85 -12.43 14.49
N GLY A 134 5.93 -11.96 15.32
CA GLY A 134 6.10 -11.83 16.76
C GLY A 134 6.44 -10.39 17.18
N GLU A 135 6.02 -10.03 18.39
CA GLU A 135 6.26 -8.70 18.95
C GLU A 135 7.73 -8.44 19.27
N GLU A 136 8.44 -9.50 19.65
CA GLU A 136 9.86 -9.47 20.03
C GLU A 136 10.81 -9.11 18.88
N THR A 137 10.39 -9.31 17.63
CA THR A 137 11.18 -9.00 16.42
C THR A 137 10.71 -7.74 15.70
N LEU A 138 9.70 -7.05 16.23
CA LEU A 138 9.02 -5.97 15.54
C LEU A 138 9.96 -4.84 15.13
N ASP A 139 10.77 -4.34 16.05
CA ASP A 139 11.66 -3.18 15.78
C ASP A 139 12.71 -3.53 14.72
N GLU A 140 13.27 -4.74 14.77
CA GLU A 140 14.26 -5.20 13.80
C GLU A 140 13.61 -5.38 12.41
N ASN A 141 12.41 -5.96 12.34
CA ASN A 141 11.66 -6.13 11.11
C ASN A 141 11.23 -4.78 10.51
N LEU A 142 10.76 -3.84 11.32
CA LEU A 142 10.42 -2.48 10.86
C LEU A 142 11.64 -1.76 10.28
N GLN A 143 12.80 -1.88 10.95
CA GLN A 143 14.04 -1.26 10.47
C GLN A 143 14.51 -1.91 9.16
N PHE A 144 14.40 -3.22 9.02
CA PHE A 144 14.74 -3.94 7.80
C PHE A 144 13.86 -3.49 6.62
N ILE A 145 12.54 -3.40 6.84
CA ILE A 145 11.59 -2.89 5.83
C ILE A 145 11.91 -1.46 5.44
N ALA A 146 12.15 -0.57 6.42
CA ALA A 146 12.47 0.82 6.16
C ALA A 146 13.77 1.00 5.37
N ASN A 147 14.79 0.20 5.68
CA ASN A 147 16.05 0.20 4.95
C ASN A 147 15.86 -0.23 3.48
N ALA A 148 15.02 -1.23 3.23
CA ALA A 148 14.71 -1.71 1.88
C ALA A 148 13.93 -0.66 1.06
N LEU A 149 12.98 0.04 1.69
CA LEU A 149 12.22 1.12 1.03
C LEU A 149 13.06 2.37 0.77
N GLY A 150 14.17 2.54 1.50
CA GLY A 150 14.99 3.73 1.46
C GLY A 150 14.31 4.94 2.13
N GLY A 151 15.07 5.99 2.33
CA GLY A 151 14.53 7.22 2.92
C GLY A 151 15.23 7.64 4.20
N ARG A 152 14.76 8.76 4.78
CA ARG A 152 15.32 9.33 6.01
C ARG A 152 14.22 9.47 7.06
N GLY A 153 14.55 9.16 8.29
CA GLY A 153 13.66 9.22 9.45
C GLY A 153 13.67 7.90 10.22
N THR A 154 12.75 7.78 11.17
CA THR A 154 12.49 6.54 11.87
C THR A 154 11.85 5.50 10.92
N ALA A 155 11.94 4.21 11.27
CA ALA A 155 11.34 3.15 10.45
C ALA A 155 9.84 3.40 10.17
N LYS A 156 9.08 3.81 11.19
CA LYS A 156 7.67 4.14 11.05
C LYS A 156 7.42 5.32 10.09
N GLU A 157 8.25 6.37 10.15
CA GLU A 157 8.13 7.52 9.24
C GLU A 157 8.43 7.15 7.78
N VAL A 158 9.42 6.29 7.54
CA VAL A 158 9.75 5.81 6.20
C VAL A 158 8.59 4.98 5.64
N ILE A 159 8.05 4.05 6.41
CA ILE A 159 6.92 3.21 6.01
C ILE A 159 5.67 4.08 5.75
N ARG A 160 5.39 5.07 6.61
CA ARG A 160 4.28 6.01 6.41
C ARG A 160 4.43 6.80 5.12
N LYS A 161 5.62 7.33 4.84
CA LYS A 161 5.90 8.05 3.59
C LYS A 161 5.69 7.17 2.37
N TYR A 162 6.05 5.90 2.44
CA TYR A 162 5.78 4.95 1.36
C TYR A 162 4.27 4.78 1.13
N PHE A 163 3.47 4.58 2.16
CA PHE A 163 2.01 4.48 2.02
C PHE A 163 1.38 5.76 1.47
N VAL A 164 1.79 6.93 1.97
CA VAL A 164 1.24 8.23 1.55
C VAL A 164 1.57 8.57 0.09
N ASN A 165 2.79 8.22 -0.39
CA ASN A 165 3.30 8.76 -1.64
C ASN A 165 3.46 7.72 -2.76
N ASP A 166 3.77 6.47 -2.45
CA ASP A 166 4.30 5.53 -3.43
C ASP A 166 3.53 4.22 -3.54
N PHE A 167 2.97 3.70 -2.45
CA PHE A 167 2.23 2.43 -2.44
C PHE A 167 1.17 2.34 -3.54
N TYR A 168 0.34 3.37 -3.68
CA TYR A 168 -0.73 3.36 -4.67
C TYR A 168 -0.21 3.40 -6.11
N LYS A 169 0.90 4.10 -6.36
CA LYS A 169 1.56 4.13 -7.67
C LYS A 169 2.10 2.75 -8.04
N ASP A 170 2.77 2.08 -7.08
CA ASP A 170 3.27 0.72 -7.26
C ASP A 170 2.11 -0.26 -7.49
N HIS A 171 1.01 -0.14 -6.75
CA HIS A 171 -0.21 -0.90 -6.95
C HIS A 171 -0.78 -0.71 -8.37
N CYS A 172 -0.95 0.54 -8.84
CA CYS A 172 -1.41 0.83 -10.20
C CYS A 172 -0.49 0.26 -11.27
N LYS A 173 0.84 0.28 -11.05
CA LYS A 173 1.82 -0.29 -11.98
C LYS A 173 1.68 -1.81 -12.08
N ILE A 174 1.61 -2.50 -10.94
CA ILE A 174 1.47 -3.96 -10.87
C ILE A 174 0.17 -4.41 -11.54
N TYR A 175 -0.93 -3.70 -11.27
CA TYR A 175 -2.25 -4.00 -11.82
C TYR A 175 -2.52 -3.35 -13.19
N GLN A 176 -1.46 -2.86 -13.88
CA GLN A 176 -1.56 -2.30 -15.24
C GLN A 176 -2.68 -1.27 -15.39
N LYS A 177 -2.74 -0.31 -14.45
CA LYS A 177 -3.78 0.72 -14.37
C LYS A 177 -5.21 0.17 -14.22
N ARG A 178 -5.34 -0.95 -13.52
CA ARG A 178 -6.63 -1.54 -13.12
C ARG A 178 -6.60 -1.83 -11.62
N PRO A 179 -6.46 -0.79 -10.75
CA PRO A 179 -6.28 -0.99 -9.32
C PRO A 179 -7.50 -1.64 -8.70
N ILE A 180 -7.28 -2.65 -7.87
CA ILE A 180 -8.33 -3.30 -7.07
C ILE A 180 -8.51 -2.64 -5.71
N TYR A 181 -7.48 -1.96 -5.21
CA TYR A 181 -7.62 -1.01 -4.12
C TYR A 181 -7.81 0.37 -4.72
N TRP A 182 -8.80 1.10 -4.26
CA TRP A 182 -9.08 2.45 -4.71
C TRP A 182 -8.63 3.45 -3.67
N LEU A 183 -7.89 4.47 -4.09
CA LEU A 183 -7.43 5.52 -3.23
C LEU A 183 -8.34 6.75 -3.36
N PHE A 184 -9.13 7.01 -2.33
CA PHE A 184 -9.77 8.30 -2.12
C PHE A 184 -8.69 9.31 -1.76
N ASP A 185 -8.62 10.44 -2.47
CA ASP A 185 -7.52 11.41 -2.37
C ASP A 185 -8.04 12.84 -2.53
N SER A 186 -7.93 13.64 -1.47
CA SER A 186 -8.38 15.04 -1.49
C SER A 186 -7.53 15.93 -2.38
N GLY A 187 -6.25 15.56 -2.63
CA GLY A 187 -5.38 16.31 -3.52
C GLY A 187 -3.94 16.46 -3.03
N LYS A 188 -3.27 17.50 -3.54
CA LYS A 188 -1.81 17.69 -3.38
C LYS A 188 -1.36 18.06 -1.97
N LYS A 189 -2.24 18.54 -1.12
CA LYS A 189 -1.94 18.93 0.26
C LYS A 189 -2.04 17.76 1.23
N ASN A 190 -2.48 16.57 0.75
CA ASN A 190 -2.75 15.40 1.58
C ASN A 190 -3.70 15.72 2.74
N GLY A 191 -4.78 16.44 2.46
CA GLY A 191 -5.81 16.74 3.44
C GLY A 191 -6.51 15.49 3.94
N PHE A 192 -6.76 14.54 3.03
CA PHE A 192 -7.34 13.22 3.33
C PHE A 192 -6.92 12.20 2.28
N LYS A 193 -6.61 11.00 2.74
CA LYS A 193 -6.49 9.80 1.90
C LYS A 193 -7.03 8.59 2.63
N ALA A 194 -7.70 7.70 1.90
CA ALA A 194 -8.11 6.39 2.37
C ALA A 194 -8.12 5.37 1.25
N LEU A 195 -7.75 4.13 1.56
CA LEU A 195 -7.91 3.00 0.65
C LEU A 195 -9.21 2.27 0.94
N ILE A 196 -9.81 1.72 -0.13
CA ILE A 196 -10.85 0.69 -0.05
C ILE A 196 -10.48 -0.49 -0.94
N TYR A 197 -11.05 -1.65 -0.67
CA TYR A 197 -11.00 -2.80 -1.57
C TYR A 197 -12.30 -2.85 -2.40
N MET A 198 -12.21 -2.66 -3.72
CA MET A 198 -13.38 -2.52 -4.59
C MET A 198 -14.36 -3.69 -4.53
N HIS A 199 -13.87 -4.92 -4.27
CA HIS A 199 -14.73 -6.10 -4.16
C HIS A 199 -15.57 -6.14 -2.88
N ARG A 200 -15.27 -5.28 -1.90
CA ARG A 200 -16.08 -5.05 -0.68
C ARG A 200 -16.82 -3.72 -0.72
N TYR A 201 -16.82 -3.03 -1.85
CA TYR A 201 -17.58 -1.78 -1.99
C TYR A 201 -19.08 -2.05 -1.81
N ALA A 202 -19.73 -1.20 -1.04
CA ALA A 202 -21.17 -1.15 -0.85
C ALA A 202 -21.69 0.24 -1.20
N SER A 203 -22.99 0.38 -1.51
CA SER A 203 -23.56 1.66 -1.91
C SER A 203 -23.43 2.77 -0.84
N ASP A 204 -23.30 2.40 0.43
CA ASP A 204 -23.08 3.32 1.55
C ASP A 204 -21.59 3.64 1.82
N THR A 205 -20.65 3.01 1.14
CA THR A 205 -19.19 3.18 1.38
C THR A 205 -18.78 4.65 1.30
N ILE A 206 -19.26 5.39 0.30
CA ILE A 206 -18.92 6.82 0.15
C ILE A 206 -19.52 7.66 1.27
N ALA A 207 -20.73 7.33 1.71
CA ALA A 207 -21.37 8.01 2.83
C ALA A 207 -20.57 7.78 4.13
N ARG A 208 -20.10 6.56 4.39
CA ARG A 208 -19.21 6.26 5.52
C ARG A 208 -17.89 7.02 5.45
N ILE A 209 -17.20 7.00 4.28
CA ILE A 209 -15.96 7.78 4.09
C ILE A 209 -16.20 9.25 4.45
N ARG A 210 -17.32 9.82 4.01
CA ARG A 210 -17.68 11.21 4.31
C ARG A 210 -17.92 11.45 5.80
N THR A 211 -18.78 10.65 6.43
CA THR A 211 -19.24 10.90 7.79
C THR A 211 -18.21 10.50 8.85
N ASP A 212 -17.59 9.33 8.69
CA ASP A 212 -16.77 8.74 9.74
C ASP A 212 -15.32 9.16 9.64
N TYR A 213 -14.86 9.55 8.42
CA TYR A 213 -13.45 9.89 8.18
C TYR A 213 -13.24 11.36 7.76
N VAL A 214 -13.93 11.84 6.72
CA VAL A 214 -13.71 13.21 6.21
C VAL A 214 -14.15 14.24 7.25
N HIS A 215 -15.32 14.09 7.85
CA HIS A 215 -15.81 15.01 8.88
C HIS A 215 -14.93 14.97 10.14
N GLU A 216 -14.48 13.79 10.56
CA GLU A 216 -13.58 13.62 11.69
C GLU A 216 -12.23 14.31 11.42
N GLN A 217 -11.68 14.14 10.23
CA GLN A 217 -10.43 14.81 9.83
C GLN A 217 -10.58 16.34 9.76
N GLN A 218 -11.73 16.85 9.32
CA GLN A 218 -12.05 18.29 9.38
C GLN A 218 -12.09 18.80 10.81
N ALA A 219 -12.76 18.08 11.71
CA ALA A 219 -12.83 18.43 13.13
C ALA A 219 -11.44 18.46 13.76
N ARG A 220 -10.60 17.48 13.43
CA ARG A 220 -9.22 17.42 13.85
C ARG A 220 -8.40 18.64 13.40
N TYR A 221 -8.48 19.01 12.12
CA TYR A 221 -7.73 20.19 11.62
C TYR A 221 -8.17 21.47 12.30
N ARG A 222 -9.45 21.67 12.57
CA ARG A 222 -9.94 22.83 13.34
C ARG A 222 -9.36 22.84 14.75
N THR A 223 -9.30 21.70 15.42
CA THR A 223 -8.71 21.56 16.76
C THR A 223 -7.20 21.85 16.75
N LEU A 224 -6.48 21.33 15.76
CA LEU A 224 -5.04 21.59 15.60
C LEU A 224 -4.77 23.06 15.33
N LEU A 225 -5.54 23.70 14.46
CA LEU A 225 -5.42 25.14 14.16
C LEU A 225 -5.66 25.98 15.43
N ALA A 226 -6.73 25.72 16.16
CA ALA A 226 -7.02 26.44 17.42
C ALA A 226 -5.89 26.26 18.46
N THR A 227 -5.36 25.05 18.58
CA THR A 227 -4.24 24.73 19.49
C THR A 227 -2.96 25.48 19.11
N HIS A 228 -2.62 25.51 17.82
CA HIS A 228 -1.43 26.22 17.35
C HIS A 228 -1.58 27.75 17.47
N GLU A 229 -2.77 28.29 17.22
CA GLU A 229 -3.05 29.71 17.41
C GLU A 229 -2.91 30.12 18.89
N GLN A 230 -3.41 29.32 19.83
CA GLN A 230 -3.20 29.57 21.28
C GLN A 230 -1.70 29.50 21.67
N ARG A 231 -0.94 28.59 21.09
CA ARG A 231 0.50 28.48 21.36
C ARG A 231 1.30 29.70 20.85
N LEU A 232 0.83 30.39 19.82
CA LEU A 232 1.48 31.60 19.30
C LEU A 232 1.57 32.72 20.33
N ASP A 233 0.58 32.85 21.21
CA ASP A 233 0.54 33.94 22.18
C ASP A 233 1.68 33.86 23.20
N ALA A 234 2.08 32.64 23.58
CA ALA A 234 3.15 32.36 24.53
C ALA A 234 4.54 32.08 23.91
N ALA A 235 4.59 31.95 22.57
CA ALA A 235 5.79 31.51 21.88
C ALA A 235 6.87 32.55 21.71
N SER A 236 8.14 32.14 21.82
CA SER A 236 9.30 32.96 21.46
C SER A 236 9.35 33.24 19.95
N THR A 237 10.14 34.23 19.53
CA THR A 237 10.26 34.60 18.10
C THR A 237 10.66 33.46 17.22
N LYS A 238 11.53 32.54 17.67
CA LYS A 238 11.98 31.38 16.92
C LYS A 238 10.87 30.33 16.79
N GLU A 239 10.12 30.05 17.85
CA GLU A 239 9.00 29.12 17.88
C GLU A 239 7.85 29.61 17.01
N ARG A 240 7.57 30.92 17.00
CA ARG A 240 6.52 31.53 16.17
C ARG A 240 6.69 31.21 14.68
N VAL A 241 7.92 31.16 14.17
CA VAL A 241 8.19 30.83 12.77
C VAL A 241 7.76 29.39 12.47
N ALA A 242 8.08 28.44 13.35
CA ALA A 242 7.70 27.04 13.20
C ALA A 242 6.17 26.88 13.31
N ILE A 243 5.55 27.46 14.33
CA ILE A 243 4.10 27.39 14.55
C ILE A 243 3.33 28.00 13.38
N ASN A 244 3.75 29.16 12.85
CA ASN A 244 3.11 29.78 11.70
C ASN A 244 3.19 28.90 10.43
N LYS A 245 4.29 28.16 10.26
CA LYS A 245 4.41 27.20 9.17
C LYS A 245 3.43 26.04 9.32
N GLU A 246 3.27 25.53 10.55
CA GLU A 246 2.29 24.47 10.85
C GLU A 246 0.85 24.96 10.63
N ILE A 247 0.52 26.17 11.09
CA ILE A 247 -0.79 26.80 10.85
C ILE A 247 -1.07 26.93 9.35
N ALA A 248 -0.11 27.42 8.57
CA ALA A 248 -0.27 27.56 7.13
C ALA A 248 -0.52 26.21 6.46
N MET A 249 0.21 25.16 6.86
CA MET A 249 0.03 23.81 6.37
C MET A 249 -1.36 23.26 6.70
N TYR A 250 -1.83 23.41 7.93
CA TYR A 250 -3.16 22.92 8.32
C TYR A 250 -4.30 23.73 7.68
N LYS A 251 -4.14 25.02 7.45
CA LYS A 251 -5.09 25.83 6.68
C LYS A 251 -5.20 25.38 5.23
N ASP A 252 -4.08 25.07 4.60
CA ASP A 252 -4.05 24.52 3.24
C ASP A 252 -4.78 23.17 3.16
N LYS A 253 -4.54 22.27 4.13
CA LYS A 253 -5.19 20.97 4.21
C LYS A 253 -6.68 21.07 4.48
N GLU A 254 -7.08 21.93 5.41
CA GLU A 254 -8.49 22.16 5.73
C GLU A 254 -9.25 22.73 4.53
N SER A 255 -8.66 23.69 3.82
CA SER A 255 -9.26 24.26 2.60
C SER A 255 -9.41 23.22 1.48
N GLU A 256 -8.38 22.38 1.26
CA GLU A 256 -8.44 21.29 0.30
C GLU A 256 -9.55 20.28 0.70
N LEU A 257 -9.59 19.91 1.97
CA LEU A 257 -10.56 18.96 2.48
C LEU A 257 -12.01 19.49 2.44
N HIS A 258 -12.20 20.79 2.62
CA HIS A 258 -13.51 21.43 2.46
C HIS A 258 -14.03 21.28 1.01
N THR A 259 -13.18 21.58 0.04
CA THR A 259 -13.53 21.41 -1.38
C THR A 259 -13.75 19.93 -1.75
N TYR A 260 -13.01 19.02 -1.14
CA TYR A 260 -13.16 17.59 -1.33
C TYR A 260 -14.48 17.08 -0.73
N GLU A 261 -14.86 17.58 0.46
CA GLU A 261 -16.11 17.23 1.11
C GLU A 261 -17.33 17.55 0.25
N GLU A 262 -17.34 18.71 -0.44
CA GLU A 262 -18.42 19.07 -1.35
C GLU A 262 -18.59 18.04 -2.49
N LYS A 263 -17.49 17.51 -3.03
CA LYS A 263 -17.51 16.48 -4.07
C LYS A 263 -18.01 15.13 -3.55
N ILE A 264 -17.48 14.71 -2.42
CA ILE A 264 -17.84 13.41 -1.84
C ILE A 264 -19.28 13.41 -1.32
N HIS A 265 -19.78 14.53 -0.81
CA HIS A 265 -21.17 14.72 -0.40
C HIS A 265 -22.12 14.43 -1.57
N HIS A 266 -21.86 15.03 -2.72
CA HIS A 266 -22.70 14.82 -3.89
C HIS A 266 -22.77 13.35 -4.34
N LEU A 267 -21.66 12.61 -4.22
CA LEU A 267 -21.61 11.18 -4.55
C LEU A 267 -22.23 10.30 -3.44
N ALA A 268 -22.08 10.69 -2.18
CA ALA A 268 -22.63 9.96 -1.04
C ALA A 268 -24.17 9.92 -1.09
N ASP A 269 -24.80 11.04 -1.42
CA ASP A 269 -26.26 11.13 -1.51
C ASP A 269 -26.87 10.26 -2.62
N GLN A 270 -26.08 9.89 -3.62
CA GLN A 270 -26.55 9.05 -4.72
C GLN A 270 -26.60 7.57 -4.40
N MET A 271 -25.96 7.11 -3.32
CA MET A 271 -25.89 5.70 -2.92
C MET A 271 -25.58 4.77 -4.09
N ILE A 272 -24.54 5.12 -4.88
CA ILE A 272 -24.20 4.45 -6.12
C ILE A 272 -23.79 3.00 -5.84
N SER A 273 -24.41 2.05 -6.54
CA SER A 273 -23.95 0.65 -6.60
C SER A 273 -23.02 0.45 -7.79
N ILE A 274 -22.04 -0.43 -7.64
CA ILE A 274 -21.17 -0.86 -8.74
C ILE A 274 -21.51 -2.30 -9.14
N ASP A 275 -21.24 -2.62 -10.41
CA ASP A 275 -21.26 -3.99 -10.91
C ASP A 275 -19.81 -4.41 -11.19
N LEU A 276 -19.34 -5.48 -10.52
CA LEU A 276 -17.98 -5.96 -10.69
C LEU A 276 -17.73 -6.48 -12.12
N ASP A 277 -18.77 -6.94 -12.82
CA ASP A 277 -18.70 -7.43 -14.20
C ASP A 277 -18.42 -6.32 -15.21
N ASP A 278 -18.74 -5.06 -14.89
CA ASP A 278 -18.38 -3.88 -15.71
C ASP A 278 -16.86 -3.64 -15.75
N GLY A 279 -16.12 -4.28 -14.86
CA GLY A 279 -14.67 -4.21 -14.76
C GLY A 279 -14.14 -2.96 -14.06
N VAL A 280 -12.87 -3.05 -13.66
CA VAL A 280 -12.24 -2.05 -12.78
C VAL A 280 -12.27 -0.63 -13.36
N LYS A 281 -11.96 -0.46 -14.64
CA LYS A 281 -11.86 0.88 -15.25
C LYS A 281 -13.19 1.62 -15.31
N ASN A 282 -14.27 0.94 -15.65
CA ASN A 282 -15.59 1.55 -15.75
C ASN A 282 -16.09 1.96 -14.37
N ASN A 283 -15.98 1.06 -13.40
CA ASN A 283 -16.35 1.35 -12.02
C ASN A 283 -15.49 2.48 -11.40
N TYR A 284 -14.17 2.49 -11.66
CA TYR A 284 -13.28 3.55 -11.19
C TYR A 284 -13.66 4.92 -11.73
N ALA A 285 -14.05 4.99 -12.99
CA ALA A 285 -14.41 6.25 -13.68
C ALA A 285 -15.64 6.94 -13.07
N ILE A 286 -16.56 6.18 -12.45
CA ILE A 286 -17.74 6.72 -11.76
C ILE A 286 -17.32 7.68 -10.64
N PHE A 287 -16.22 7.38 -9.94
CA PHE A 287 -15.73 8.11 -8.79
C PHE A 287 -14.47 8.95 -9.08
N GLY A 288 -14.18 9.22 -10.35
CA GLY A 288 -12.94 9.87 -10.80
C GLY A 288 -12.65 11.25 -10.18
N ASP A 289 -13.68 11.96 -9.70
CA ASP A 289 -13.53 13.27 -9.06
C ASP A 289 -13.06 13.22 -7.61
N VAL A 290 -13.14 12.05 -6.97
CA VAL A 290 -12.76 11.82 -5.57
C VAL A 290 -11.66 10.79 -5.40
N LEU A 291 -11.33 10.06 -6.46
CA LEU A 291 -10.25 9.07 -6.48
C LEU A 291 -8.93 9.65 -7.03
N ALA A 292 -7.83 9.07 -6.61
CA ALA A 292 -6.50 9.38 -7.15
C ALA A 292 -6.43 9.08 -8.66
N LYS A 293 -5.66 9.86 -9.41
CA LYS A 293 -5.44 9.60 -10.84
C LYS A 293 -4.59 8.36 -11.07
N ILE A 294 -4.96 7.53 -12.06
CA ILE A 294 -4.26 6.31 -12.49
C ILE A 294 -3.54 6.47 -13.83
#